data_7bc3c5648cf88e011645c43895fb5cf1
#
_entry.id   7bc3c5648cf88e011645c43895fb5cf1
#
_cell.length_a   1.000
_cell.length_b   1.000
_cell.length_c   1.000
_cell.angle_alpha   90.00
_cell.angle_beta   90.00
_cell.angle_gamma   90.00
#
_symmetry.space_group_name_H-M   'P 1'
#
loop_
_entity.id
_entity.type
_entity.pdbx_description
1 polymer ?
#
loop_
_entity_poly.entity_id
_entity_poly.type
_entity_poly.pdbx_seq_one_letter_code
_entity_poly.pdbx_strand_id
1 'polypeptide(L)'
;LVKGHPFFTESPFCMKHIIDIDAWERRDNYGFFRSFVNSWYSVTTEIDCTEASAAARAAKRSFFLYYLYAVVRSANEVDELRYRTDKEGRVVFHDRVDIISPIAVPGKTFYTVRIPYHEDFERFYAEAHALITDIPEDGDPYGAEKILAEQGDYDVVHLSAVPKMYFTSITYTLAEAGNG
;
A
#
# COMPACT_ATOMS: atom_id res chain seq x y z
N LEU A 1 3.51 23.48 16.07
CA LEU A 1 4.17 23.73 14.77
C LEU A 1 5.08 22.53 14.49
N VAL A 2 4.52 21.47 13.92
CA VAL A 2 5.27 20.30 13.43
C VAL A 2 5.99 20.80 12.18
N LYS A 3 7.31 20.88 12.23
CA LYS A 3 8.14 21.17 11.05
C LYS A 3 7.90 20.04 10.05
N GLY A 4 7.48 20.40 8.83
CA GLY A 4 7.16 19.49 7.77
C GLY A 4 8.28 18.47 7.55
N HIS A 5 7.94 17.18 7.67
CA HIS A 5 8.82 16.09 7.32
C HIS A 5 9.07 16.12 5.81
N PRO A 6 10.32 16.04 5.33
CA PRO A 6 10.64 16.12 3.90
C PRO A 6 10.08 14.96 3.06
N PHE A 7 9.40 14.00 3.69
CA PHE A 7 8.80 12.81 3.06
C PHE A 7 7.32 12.96 2.70
N PHE A 8 6.72 14.10 2.99
CA PHE A 8 5.33 14.37 2.64
C PHE A 8 5.27 15.58 1.72
N THR A 9 5.57 15.38 0.46
CA THR A 9 4.92 16.19 -0.56
C THR A 9 3.44 15.82 -0.46
N GLU A 10 2.61 16.80 -0.08
CA GLU A 10 1.16 16.66 -0.16
C GLU A 10 0.86 16.05 -1.52
N SER A 11 0.39 14.81 -1.52
CA SER A 11 -0.07 14.18 -2.74
C SER A 11 -1.25 15.01 -3.20
N PRO A 12 -1.17 15.74 -4.33
CA PRO A 12 -2.27 16.55 -4.77
C PRO A 12 -3.41 15.58 -5.12
N PHE A 13 -4.40 15.50 -4.21
CA PHE A 13 -5.71 14.95 -4.45
C PHE A 13 -5.80 13.46 -4.81
N CYS A 14 -5.61 12.58 -3.83
CA CYS A 14 -6.39 11.36 -3.83
C CYS A 14 -7.82 11.78 -3.40
N MET A 15 -8.70 12.00 -4.36
CA MET A 15 -10.10 12.24 -4.02
C MET A 15 -10.72 10.92 -3.58
N LYS A 16 -11.51 10.98 -2.51
CA LYS A 16 -12.32 9.86 -2.05
C LYS A 16 -13.79 10.19 -2.26
N HIS A 17 -14.55 9.19 -2.65
CA HIS A 17 -16.00 9.27 -2.85
C HIS A 17 -16.70 8.38 -1.84
N ILE A 18 -17.59 8.95 -1.06
CA ILE A 18 -18.44 8.18 -0.14
C ILE A 18 -19.46 7.42 -0.97
N ILE A 19 -19.56 6.12 -0.75
CA ILE A 19 -20.51 5.27 -1.46
C ILE A 19 -21.87 5.30 -0.75
N ASP A 20 -22.92 5.61 -1.50
CA ASP A 20 -24.28 5.41 -1.05
C ASP A 20 -24.58 3.90 -1.05
N ILE A 21 -24.54 3.30 0.14
CA ILE A 21 -24.75 1.86 0.32
C ILE A 21 -26.13 1.41 -0.18
N ASP A 22 -27.16 2.23 -0.01
CA ASP A 22 -28.52 1.85 -0.41
C ASP A 22 -28.69 1.77 -1.94
N ALA A 23 -27.90 2.56 -2.67
CA ALA A 23 -27.86 2.55 -4.13
C ALA A 23 -26.76 1.63 -4.71
N TRP A 24 -25.90 1.06 -3.87
CA TRP A 24 -24.73 0.30 -4.35
C TRP A 24 -25.12 -1.13 -4.76
N GLU A 25 -24.75 -1.53 -5.97
CA GLU A 25 -25.03 -2.86 -6.50
C GLU A 25 -24.49 -4.02 -5.64
N ARG A 26 -23.45 -3.77 -4.82
CA ARG A 26 -22.81 -4.76 -3.94
C ARG A 26 -23.33 -4.72 -2.49
N ARG A 27 -24.38 -3.94 -2.23
CA ARG A 27 -24.97 -3.75 -0.88
C ARG A 27 -25.21 -5.05 -0.14
N ASP A 28 -25.84 -6.02 -0.80
CA ASP A 28 -26.25 -7.26 -0.15
C ASP A 28 -25.03 -8.15 0.17
N ASN A 29 -24.06 -8.24 -0.75
CA ASN A 29 -22.81 -8.94 -0.51
C ASN A 29 -22.00 -8.27 0.62
N TYR A 30 -21.87 -6.95 0.58
CA TYR A 30 -21.20 -6.19 1.62
C TYR A 30 -21.84 -6.41 2.99
N GLY A 31 -23.17 -6.30 3.07
CA GLY A 31 -23.93 -6.52 4.30
C GLY A 31 -23.75 -7.92 4.88
N PHE A 32 -23.75 -8.94 4.00
CA PHE A 32 -23.53 -10.32 4.40
C PHE A 32 -22.12 -10.53 4.99
N PHE A 33 -21.07 -10.16 4.26
CA PHE A 33 -19.69 -10.38 4.70
C PHE A 33 -19.26 -9.49 5.87
N ARG A 34 -19.81 -8.27 5.97
CA ARG A 34 -19.56 -7.38 7.11
C ARG A 34 -20.01 -7.98 8.46
N SER A 35 -20.96 -8.89 8.45
CA SER A 35 -21.46 -9.54 9.67
C SER A 35 -20.48 -10.58 10.23
N PHE A 36 -19.44 -10.97 9.48
CA PHE A 36 -18.48 -11.99 9.90
C PHE A 36 -17.41 -11.38 10.81
N VAL A 37 -17.00 -12.15 11.83
CA VAL A 37 -15.90 -11.77 12.72
C VAL A 37 -14.59 -11.58 11.94
N ASN A 38 -14.38 -12.41 10.91
CA ASN A 38 -13.25 -12.32 9.99
C ASN A 38 -13.78 -12.33 8.56
N SER A 39 -13.83 -11.15 7.94
CA SER A 39 -14.31 -10.96 6.55
C SER A 39 -13.17 -10.87 5.52
N TRP A 40 -11.97 -11.31 5.86
CA TRP A 40 -10.82 -11.33 4.96
C TRP A 40 -10.54 -12.74 4.43
N TYR A 41 -9.94 -12.82 3.26
CA TYR A 41 -9.45 -14.05 2.66
C TYR A 41 -8.05 -13.84 2.10
N SER A 42 -7.31 -14.94 1.93
CA SER A 42 -5.96 -14.94 1.40
C SER A 42 -5.91 -15.73 0.10
N VAL A 43 -5.21 -15.19 -0.89
CA VAL A 43 -4.93 -15.88 -2.16
C VAL A 43 -3.42 -15.96 -2.32
N THR A 44 -2.90 -17.15 -2.57
CA THR A 44 -1.49 -17.38 -2.88
C THR A 44 -1.37 -17.82 -4.33
N THR A 45 -0.48 -17.18 -5.08
CA THR A 45 -0.19 -17.53 -6.48
C THR A 45 1.29 -17.39 -6.75
N GLU A 46 1.77 -18.14 -7.74
CA GLU A 46 3.13 -18.03 -8.26
C GLU A 46 3.11 -17.19 -9.55
N ILE A 47 4.08 -16.30 -9.68
CA ILE A 47 4.24 -15.46 -10.87
C ILE A 47 5.67 -15.65 -11.37
N ASP A 48 5.82 -16.07 -12.63
CA ASP A 48 7.14 -16.13 -13.27
C ASP A 48 7.66 -14.72 -13.54
N CYS A 49 8.70 -14.35 -12.83
CA CYS A 49 9.35 -13.04 -12.92
C CYS A 49 10.70 -13.10 -13.66
N THR A 50 11.01 -14.20 -14.35
CA THR A 50 12.32 -14.42 -14.98
C THR A 50 12.67 -13.30 -15.96
N GLU A 51 11.78 -13.01 -16.90
CA GLU A 51 12.01 -11.95 -17.89
C GLU A 51 12.05 -10.54 -17.29
N ALA A 52 11.14 -10.24 -16.37
CA ALA A 52 11.10 -8.96 -15.69
C ALA A 52 12.37 -8.71 -14.84
N SER A 53 12.83 -9.74 -14.15
CA SER A 53 14.08 -9.69 -13.38
C SER A 53 15.30 -9.50 -14.28
N ALA A 54 15.35 -10.20 -15.42
CA ALA A 54 16.42 -10.04 -16.41
C ALA A 54 16.43 -8.63 -17.03
N ALA A 55 15.27 -8.10 -17.38
CA ALA A 55 15.12 -6.73 -17.92
C ALA A 55 15.57 -5.66 -16.91
N ALA A 56 15.16 -5.78 -15.65
CA ALA A 56 15.59 -4.87 -14.59
C ALA A 56 17.12 -4.88 -14.42
N ARG A 57 17.72 -6.06 -14.41
CA ARG A 57 19.17 -6.23 -14.32
C ARG A 57 19.91 -5.64 -15.52
N ALA A 58 19.43 -5.88 -16.73
CA ALA A 58 20.01 -5.32 -17.95
C ALA A 58 19.97 -3.78 -17.94
N ALA A 59 18.87 -3.20 -17.43
CA ALA A 59 18.71 -1.76 -17.24
C ALA A 59 19.47 -1.20 -16.01
N LYS A 60 20.16 -2.03 -15.23
CA LYS A 60 20.81 -1.67 -13.95
C LYS A 60 19.85 -1.00 -12.97
N ARG A 61 18.62 -1.52 -12.89
CA ARG A 61 17.53 -1.02 -12.05
C ARG A 61 17.15 -2.01 -10.97
N SER A 62 16.55 -1.53 -9.90
CA SER A 62 16.02 -2.37 -8.82
C SER A 62 14.81 -3.18 -9.29
N PHE A 63 14.94 -4.51 -9.28
CA PHE A 63 13.79 -5.40 -9.56
C PHE A 63 12.67 -5.22 -8.53
N PHE A 64 13.01 -4.90 -7.27
CA PHE A 64 12.02 -4.56 -6.25
C PHE A 64 11.11 -3.42 -6.69
N LEU A 65 11.65 -2.34 -7.23
CA LEU A 65 10.85 -1.20 -7.70
C LEU A 65 10.02 -1.53 -8.95
N TYR A 66 10.47 -2.46 -9.79
CA TYR A 66 9.69 -2.94 -10.93
C TYR A 66 8.41 -3.64 -10.48
N TYR A 67 8.52 -4.64 -9.59
CA TYR A 67 7.31 -5.34 -9.16
C TYR A 67 6.45 -4.51 -8.21
N LEU A 68 7.04 -3.61 -7.43
CA LEU A 68 6.31 -2.63 -6.64
C LEU A 68 5.38 -1.78 -7.53
N TYR A 69 5.94 -1.27 -8.64
CA TYR A 69 5.17 -0.55 -9.64
C TYR A 69 4.05 -1.40 -10.24
N ALA A 70 4.36 -2.63 -10.64
CA ALA A 70 3.36 -3.52 -11.22
C ALA A 70 2.19 -3.77 -10.27
N VAL A 71 2.48 -4.01 -8.98
CA VAL A 71 1.44 -4.22 -7.95
C VAL A 71 0.58 -2.99 -7.75
N VAL A 72 1.18 -1.81 -7.54
CA VAL A 72 0.39 -0.59 -7.28
C VAL A 72 -0.39 -0.15 -8.52
N ARG A 73 0.17 -0.34 -9.71
CA ARG A 73 -0.52 -0.09 -10.97
C ARG A 73 -1.74 -1.00 -11.11
N SER A 74 -1.57 -2.31 -10.91
CA SER A 74 -2.68 -3.27 -10.95
C SER A 74 -3.76 -2.94 -9.93
N ALA A 75 -3.39 -2.50 -8.72
CA ALA A 75 -4.35 -2.06 -7.71
C ALA A 75 -5.13 -0.81 -8.15
N ASN A 76 -4.52 0.08 -8.93
CA ASN A 76 -5.18 1.26 -9.48
C ASN A 76 -6.00 0.98 -10.75
N GLU A 77 -5.74 -0.13 -11.45
CA GLU A 77 -6.51 -0.57 -12.62
C GLU A 77 -7.76 -1.39 -12.24
N VAL A 78 -7.84 -1.88 -10.98
CA VAL A 78 -8.95 -2.73 -10.48
C VAL A 78 -9.73 -1.95 -9.41
N ASP A 79 -10.95 -1.55 -9.74
CA ASP A 79 -11.79 -0.71 -8.86
C ASP A 79 -12.00 -1.35 -7.48
N GLU A 80 -12.19 -2.66 -7.42
CA GLU A 80 -12.41 -3.42 -6.20
C GLU A 80 -11.29 -3.26 -5.17
N LEU A 81 -10.06 -3.03 -5.63
CA LEU A 81 -8.90 -2.85 -4.78
C LEU A 81 -8.74 -1.43 -4.25
N ARG A 82 -9.65 -0.52 -4.64
CA ARG A 82 -9.65 0.88 -4.20
C ARG A 82 -10.77 1.23 -3.21
N TYR A 83 -11.67 0.29 -2.93
CA TYR A 83 -12.67 0.48 -1.86
C TYR A 83 -12.04 0.29 -0.48
N ARG A 84 -12.44 1.14 0.46
CA ARG A 84 -12.01 1.07 1.86
C ARG A 84 -13.22 1.32 2.78
N THR A 85 -13.07 0.97 4.05
CA THR A 85 -13.95 1.44 5.10
C THR A 85 -13.20 2.52 5.88
N ASP A 86 -13.77 3.71 5.99
CA ASP A 86 -13.17 4.81 6.74
C ASP A 86 -13.40 4.65 8.26
N LYS A 87 -12.82 5.55 9.05
CA LYS A 87 -12.96 5.54 10.51
C LYS A 87 -14.39 5.76 11.02
N GLU A 88 -15.26 6.32 10.21
CA GLU A 88 -16.70 6.46 10.47
C GLU A 88 -17.50 5.21 10.07
N GLY A 89 -16.84 4.17 9.55
CA GLY A 89 -17.47 2.93 9.09
C GLY A 89 -18.21 3.04 7.76
N ARG A 90 -17.96 4.12 6.99
CA ARG A 90 -18.55 4.31 5.65
C ARG A 90 -17.67 3.63 4.61
N VAL A 91 -18.30 3.10 3.56
CA VAL A 91 -17.53 2.64 2.39
C VAL A 91 -17.14 3.86 1.55
N VAL A 92 -15.86 3.95 1.24
CA VAL A 92 -15.28 4.98 0.39
C VAL A 92 -14.55 4.35 -0.78
N PHE A 93 -14.57 5.02 -1.91
CA PHE A 93 -13.80 4.68 -3.10
C PHE A 93 -12.72 5.74 -3.31
N HIS A 94 -11.49 5.31 -3.47
CA HIS A 94 -10.36 6.19 -3.75
C HIS A 94 -10.06 6.22 -5.25
N ASP A 95 -9.90 7.42 -5.84
CA ASP A 95 -9.51 7.56 -7.24
C ASP A 95 -8.14 6.96 -7.51
N ARG A 96 -7.31 6.95 -6.47
CA ARG A 96 -5.95 6.40 -6.51
C ARG A 96 -5.58 5.81 -5.15
N VAL A 97 -4.77 4.76 -5.16
CA VAL A 97 -4.09 4.23 -3.98
C VAL A 97 -2.59 4.25 -4.20
N ASP A 98 -1.87 4.57 -3.13
CA ASP A 98 -0.42 4.51 -3.08
C ASP A 98 0.04 3.15 -2.53
N ILE A 99 1.33 2.96 -2.34
CA ILE A 99 1.86 1.77 -1.69
C ILE A 99 2.60 2.14 -0.41
N ILE A 100 2.51 1.28 0.59
CA ILE A 100 3.34 1.36 1.79
C ILE A 100 4.13 0.06 1.94
N SER A 101 5.41 0.17 2.21
CA SER A 101 6.30 -0.98 2.29
C SER A 101 7.32 -0.83 3.42
N PRO A 102 7.59 -1.89 4.20
CA PRO A 102 8.72 -1.92 5.11
C PRO A 102 10.02 -2.05 4.32
N ILE A 103 10.92 -1.11 4.50
CA ILE A 103 12.24 -1.05 3.87
C ILE A 103 13.29 -1.37 4.92
N ALA A 104 14.09 -2.40 4.69
CA ALA A 104 15.18 -2.76 5.58
C ALA A 104 16.29 -1.70 5.56
N VAL A 105 16.75 -1.28 6.75
CA VAL A 105 17.82 -0.31 6.91
C VAL A 105 18.99 -0.97 7.61
N PRO A 106 20.23 -0.89 7.07
CA PRO A 106 21.40 -1.48 7.70
C PRO A 106 21.58 -1.01 9.16
N GLY A 107 21.80 -1.97 10.07
CA GLY A 107 21.98 -1.68 11.50
C GLY A 107 20.70 -1.36 12.27
N LYS A 108 19.55 -1.37 11.62
CA LYS A 108 18.22 -1.16 12.20
C LYS A 108 17.27 -2.27 11.74
N THR A 109 16.00 -2.21 12.15
CA THR A 109 15.00 -3.20 11.73
C THR A 109 14.50 -2.88 10.31
N PHE A 110 13.52 -2.02 10.20
CA PHE A 110 12.94 -1.51 8.95
C PHE A 110 12.25 -0.19 9.20
N TYR A 111 11.99 0.54 8.14
CA TYR A 111 11.14 1.73 8.15
C TYR A 111 9.98 1.53 7.19
N THR A 112 8.78 1.90 7.60
CA THR A 112 7.63 1.93 6.69
C THR A 112 7.71 3.18 5.82
N VAL A 113 7.67 2.99 4.51
CA VAL A 113 7.78 4.07 3.53
C VAL A 113 6.53 4.08 2.67
N ARG A 114 5.83 5.21 2.63
CA ARG A 114 4.76 5.45 1.66
C ARG A 114 5.38 5.93 0.36
N ILE A 115 5.03 5.26 -0.73
CA ILE A 115 5.52 5.54 -2.08
C ILE A 115 4.31 5.93 -2.94
N PRO A 116 4.25 7.18 -3.42
CA PRO A 116 3.15 7.65 -4.27
C PRO A 116 3.10 6.90 -5.60
N TYR A 117 1.89 6.58 -6.04
CA TYR A 117 1.68 6.03 -7.38
C TYR A 117 1.73 7.14 -8.44
N HIS A 118 2.39 6.83 -9.54
CA HIS A 118 2.37 7.62 -10.77
C HIS A 118 2.10 6.67 -11.95
N GLU A 119 1.31 7.11 -12.93
CA GLU A 119 1.09 6.34 -14.16
C GLU A 119 2.37 6.17 -14.97
N ASP A 120 3.22 7.19 -14.98
CA ASP A 120 4.54 7.14 -15.61
C ASP A 120 5.53 6.38 -14.75
N PHE A 121 6.07 5.30 -15.31
CA PHE A 121 7.03 4.43 -14.61
C PHE A 121 8.33 5.15 -14.23
N GLU A 122 8.85 6.01 -15.08
CA GLU A 122 10.13 6.69 -14.81
C GLU A 122 10.00 7.65 -13.65
N ARG A 123 8.88 8.37 -13.58
CA ARG A 123 8.56 9.24 -12.46
C ARG A 123 8.38 8.45 -11.17
N PHE A 124 7.58 7.37 -11.21
CA PHE A 124 7.42 6.47 -10.08
C PHE A 124 8.76 5.94 -9.59
N TYR A 125 9.59 5.42 -10.52
CA TYR A 125 10.88 4.83 -10.19
C TYR A 125 11.82 5.84 -9.54
N ALA A 126 11.93 7.04 -10.09
CA ALA A 126 12.81 8.08 -9.56
C ALA A 126 12.41 8.49 -8.13
N GLU A 127 11.12 8.74 -7.89
CA GLU A 127 10.61 9.12 -6.57
C GLU A 127 10.71 7.97 -5.57
N ALA A 128 10.29 6.77 -5.95
CA ALA A 128 10.40 5.59 -5.10
C ALA A 128 11.85 5.29 -4.72
N HIS A 129 12.78 5.41 -5.68
CA HIS A 129 14.21 5.20 -5.43
C HIS A 129 14.76 6.22 -4.41
N ALA A 130 14.42 7.50 -4.56
CA ALA A 130 14.83 8.54 -3.61
C ALA A 130 14.27 8.25 -2.21
N LEU A 131 12.97 7.95 -2.10
CA LEU A 131 12.32 7.67 -0.81
C LEU A 131 12.91 6.47 -0.05
N ILE A 132 13.34 5.42 -0.75
CA ILE A 132 13.94 4.24 -0.10
C ILE A 132 15.44 4.38 0.16
N THR A 133 16.12 5.31 -0.53
CA THR A 133 17.57 5.53 -0.38
C THR A 133 17.86 6.58 0.71
N ASP A 134 17.03 7.60 0.80
CA ASP A 134 17.25 8.77 1.66
C ASP A 134 16.47 8.69 2.99
N ILE A 135 16.32 7.47 3.54
CA ILE A 135 15.64 7.27 4.83
C ILE A 135 16.49 7.90 5.95
N PRO A 136 15.92 8.84 6.74
CA PRO A 136 16.66 9.49 7.82
C PRO A 136 17.08 8.51 8.91
N GLU A 137 18.29 8.67 9.41
CA GLU A 137 18.80 7.81 10.49
C GLU A 137 18.03 7.94 11.81
N ASP A 138 17.45 9.10 12.07
CA ASP A 138 16.66 9.43 13.27
C ASP A 138 15.15 9.45 13.03
N GLY A 139 14.71 8.96 11.86
CA GLY A 139 13.29 8.87 11.50
C GLY A 139 12.50 7.91 12.40
N ASP A 140 11.18 8.11 12.45
CA ASP A 140 10.26 7.15 13.09
C ASP A 140 10.06 5.93 12.16
N PRO A 141 10.44 4.71 12.57
CA PRO A 141 10.26 3.51 11.75
C PRO A 141 8.81 3.24 11.31
N TYR A 142 7.86 3.71 12.09
CA TYR A 142 6.42 3.53 11.84
C TYR A 142 5.70 4.83 11.48
N GLY A 143 6.43 5.87 11.10
CA GLY A 143 5.87 7.20 10.86
C GLY A 143 4.78 7.20 9.78
N ALA A 144 4.99 6.49 8.68
CA ALA A 144 4.00 6.38 7.61
C ALA A 144 2.71 5.68 8.08
N GLU A 145 2.82 4.61 8.89
CA GLU A 145 1.66 3.90 9.45
C GLU A 145 0.88 4.76 10.46
N LYS A 146 1.58 5.52 11.29
CA LYS A 146 0.94 6.43 12.25
C LYS A 146 0.11 7.49 11.54
N ILE A 147 0.64 8.07 10.46
CA ILE A 147 -0.09 9.05 9.67
C ILE A 147 -1.32 8.45 9.01
N LEU A 148 -1.23 7.24 8.44
CA LEU A 148 -2.40 6.55 7.91
C LEU A 148 -3.46 6.30 8.97
N ALA A 149 -3.04 5.87 10.17
CA ALA A 149 -3.96 5.66 11.29
C ALA A 149 -4.63 6.97 11.75
N GLU A 150 -3.91 8.07 11.79
CA GLU A 150 -4.45 9.40 12.12
C GLU A 150 -5.42 9.91 11.06
N GLN A 151 -5.09 9.74 9.78
CA GLN A 151 -5.96 10.12 8.65
C GLN A 151 -7.21 9.23 8.57
N GLY A 152 -7.05 7.92 8.87
CA GLY A 152 -8.14 6.95 8.88
C GLY A 152 -8.69 6.57 7.52
N ASP A 153 -8.02 6.93 6.43
CA ASP A 153 -8.51 6.71 5.07
C ASP A 153 -7.91 5.47 4.38
N TYR A 154 -6.74 5.02 4.81
CA TYR A 154 -6.05 3.83 4.30
C TYR A 154 -5.98 3.72 2.77
N ASP A 155 -5.73 4.84 2.09
CA ASP A 155 -5.60 4.95 0.63
C ASP A 155 -4.29 4.35 0.09
N VAL A 156 -3.91 3.21 0.65
CA VAL A 156 -2.67 2.50 0.31
C VAL A 156 -2.90 1.00 0.12
N VAL A 157 -1.96 0.37 -0.58
CA VAL A 157 -1.74 -1.07 -0.61
C VAL A 157 -0.50 -1.38 0.24
N HIS A 158 -0.62 -2.32 1.18
CA HIS A 158 0.50 -2.79 1.96
C HIS A 158 1.25 -3.88 1.18
N LEU A 159 2.54 -3.68 0.94
CA LEU A 159 3.39 -4.66 0.29
C LEU A 159 4.63 -4.90 1.16
N SER A 160 4.87 -6.17 1.51
CA SER A 160 6.09 -6.59 2.20
C SER A 160 6.86 -7.57 1.33
N ALA A 161 8.14 -7.29 1.10
CA ALA A 161 9.06 -8.18 0.39
C ALA A 161 9.87 -9.02 1.37
N VAL A 162 9.91 -10.34 1.16
CA VAL A 162 10.70 -11.27 1.97
C VAL A 162 11.68 -12.05 1.06
N PRO A 163 12.76 -11.40 0.59
CA PRO A 163 13.55 -11.87 -0.56
C PRO A 163 14.38 -13.13 -0.31
N LYS A 164 14.53 -13.58 0.92
CA LYS A 164 15.39 -14.72 1.28
C LYS A 164 14.64 -15.89 1.88
N MET A 165 13.32 -15.87 1.81
CA MET A 165 12.49 -16.90 2.38
C MET A 165 11.57 -17.47 1.29
N TYR A 166 11.56 -18.78 1.15
CA TYR A 166 10.54 -19.48 0.37
C TYR A 166 9.37 -19.84 1.28
N PHE A 167 8.15 -19.49 0.88
CA PHE A 167 6.93 -19.84 1.61
C PHE A 167 5.80 -20.12 0.62
N THR A 168 4.91 -21.01 1.00
CA THR A 168 3.72 -21.36 0.21
C THR A 168 2.48 -20.56 0.62
N SER A 169 2.51 -20.00 1.81
CA SER A 169 1.47 -19.08 2.31
C SER A 169 1.99 -18.23 3.44
N ILE A 170 1.39 -17.06 3.63
CA ILE A 170 1.65 -16.19 4.76
C ILE A 170 0.30 -15.64 5.26
N THR A 171 0.14 -15.58 6.58
CA THR A 171 -1.04 -15.01 7.21
C THR A 171 -0.62 -13.86 8.11
N TYR A 172 -1.29 -12.73 7.97
CA TYR A 172 -1.07 -11.58 8.83
C TYR A 172 -2.10 -11.53 9.95
N THR A 173 -1.66 -11.08 11.11
CA THR A 173 -2.58 -10.67 12.18
C THR A 173 -3.08 -9.27 11.84
N LEU A 174 -4.40 -9.12 11.72
CA LEU A 174 -5.00 -7.79 11.66
C LEU A 174 -5.23 -7.33 13.10
N ALA A 175 -4.80 -6.12 13.42
CA ALA A 175 -5.23 -5.49 14.68
C ALA A 175 -6.76 -5.35 14.60
N GLU A 176 -7.48 -5.84 15.62
CA GLU A 176 -8.89 -5.51 15.75
C GLU A 176 -8.96 -3.98 15.82
N ALA A 177 -9.68 -3.37 14.87
CA ALA A 177 -10.06 -1.98 15.00
C ALA A 177 -10.81 -1.88 16.32
N GLY A 178 -10.20 -1.24 17.32
CA GLY A 178 -10.73 -1.21 18.67
C GLY A 178 -12.19 -0.80 18.65
N ASN A 179 -13.04 -1.66 19.17
CA ASN A 179 -14.38 -1.28 19.60
C ASN A 179 -14.21 -0.26 20.73
N GLY A 180 -14.11 1.01 20.37
CA GLY A 180 -14.20 2.14 21.27
C GLY A 180 -15.59 2.74 21.17
#